data_4445a6f6cbdf6404788b621ceb5557cd
#
_entry.id   4445a6f6cbdf6404788b621ceb5557cd
#
_cell.length_a   1.000
_cell.length_b   1.000
_cell.length_c   1.000
_cell.angle_alpha   90.00
_cell.angle_beta   90.00
_cell.angle_gamma   90.00
#
_symmetry.space_group_name_H-M   'P 1'
#
loop_
_entity.id
_entity.type
_entity.pdbx_description
1 polymer ?
#
loop_
_entity_poly.entity_id
_entity_poly.type
_entity_poly.pdbx_seq_one_letter_code
_entity_poly.pdbx_strand_id
1 'polypeptide(L)'
;MTINIVQKYNGRSLYSMKKLREVAAHIASLRGQYENMVIVVGNMGQSTGDLIAMAKEAGQDIPKRELEVLLAAGEQQSASLLAIALSDMGVEAESMMGCKREIVAHPYFADEYANVKEINTERVQEIISAGKVAVVAGFQGIDETK
;
A
#
# COMPACT_ATOMS: atom_id res chain seq x y z
N MET A 1 -2.19 23.00 -16.68
CA MET A 1 -2.37 22.88 -15.23
C MET A 1 -2.36 21.40 -14.90
N THR A 2 -1.33 20.92 -14.22
CA THR A 2 -1.20 19.49 -13.87
C THR A 2 -2.26 19.10 -12.84
N ILE A 3 -3.12 18.16 -13.17
CA ILE A 3 -4.16 17.71 -12.25
C ILE A 3 -3.69 16.42 -11.60
N ASN A 4 -3.50 16.47 -10.28
CA ASN A 4 -3.02 15.35 -9.46
C ASN A 4 -4.17 14.75 -8.66
N ILE A 5 -4.16 13.44 -8.47
CA ILE A 5 -5.10 12.76 -7.59
C ILE A 5 -4.38 11.75 -6.69
N VAL A 6 -4.80 11.70 -5.43
CA VAL A 6 -4.44 10.64 -4.49
C VAL A 6 -5.72 9.95 -4.04
N GLN A 7 -5.80 8.64 -4.22
CA GLN A 7 -6.94 7.83 -3.80
C GLN A 7 -6.50 6.74 -2.83
N LYS A 8 -7.30 6.49 -1.81
CA LYS A 8 -7.08 5.41 -0.86
C LYS A 8 -8.18 4.37 -0.94
N TYR A 9 -7.79 3.12 -1.11
CA TYR A 9 -8.69 1.95 -1.09
C TYR A 9 -8.36 1.06 0.10
N ASN A 10 -9.34 0.87 0.98
CA ASN A 10 -9.21 -0.01 2.13
C ASN A 10 -9.49 -1.48 1.77
N GLY A 11 -9.28 -2.39 2.72
CA GLY A 11 -9.48 -3.82 2.51
C GLY A 11 -10.88 -4.22 2.06
N ARG A 12 -11.93 -3.45 2.44
CA ARG A 12 -13.31 -3.70 1.97
C ARG A 12 -13.46 -3.45 0.49
N SER A 13 -12.81 -2.41 -0.04
CA SER A 13 -12.82 -2.10 -1.48
C SER A 13 -12.03 -3.12 -2.30
N LEU A 14 -11.10 -3.84 -1.66
CA LEU A 14 -10.21 -4.83 -2.27
C LEU A 14 -10.49 -6.25 -1.78
N TYR A 15 -11.71 -6.51 -1.27
CA TYR A 15 -12.06 -7.76 -0.58
C TYR A 15 -11.83 -9.03 -1.40
N SER A 16 -11.93 -8.98 -2.71
CA SER A 16 -11.74 -10.12 -3.61
C SER A 16 -11.07 -9.70 -4.91
N MET A 17 -10.55 -10.65 -5.67
CA MET A 17 -9.99 -10.38 -7.01
C MET A 17 -11.00 -9.68 -7.92
N LYS A 18 -12.28 -10.03 -7.84
CA LYS A 18 -13.34 -9.32 -8.57
C LYS A 18 -13.40 -7.85 -8.17
N LYS A 19 -13.41 -7.54 -6.87
CA LYS A 19 -13.43 -6.16 -6.35
C LYS A 19 -12.15 -5.40 -6.70
N LEU A 20 -11.01 -6.03 -6.62
CA LEU A 20 -9.74 -5.44 -7.03
C LEU A 20 -9.77 -5.06 -8.52
N ARG A 21 -10.29 -5.91 -9.40
CA ARG A 21 -10.44 -5.61 -10.83
C ARG A 21 -11.47 -4.49 -11.09
N GLU A 22 -12.54 -4.41 -10.32
CA GLU A 22 -13.50 -3.29 -10.38
C GLU A 22 -12.82 -1.97 -10.01
N VAL A 23 -11.98 -1.97 -8.96
CA VAL A 23 -11.17 -0.81 -8.56
C VAL A 23 -10.16 -0.45 -9.66
N ALA A 24 -9.46 -1.43 -10.22
CA ALA A 24 -8.53 -1.19 -11.32
C ALA A 24 -9.23 -0.57 -12.54
N ALA A 25 -10.41 -1.07 -12.91
CA ALA A 25 -11.21 -0.52 -14.01
C ALA A 25 -11.65 0.93 -13.73
N HIS A 26 -12.03 1.24 -12.49
CA HIS A 26 -12.36 2.60 -12.08
C HIS A 26 -11.14 3.53 -12.21
N ILE A 27 -9.98 3.13 -11.69
CA ILE A 27 -8.74 3.90 -11.80
C ILE A 27 -8.36 4.10 -13.28
N ALA A 28 -8.45 3.07 -14.10
CA ALA A 28 -8.17 3.14 -15.53
C ALA A 28 -9.10 4.15 -16.24
N SER A 29 -10.39 4.21 -15.88
CA SER A 29 -11.34 5.18 -16.43
C SER A 29 -11.01 6.63 -16.09
N LEU A 30 -10.28 6.86 -15.00
CA LEU A 30 -9.87 8.20 -14.57
C LEU A 30 -8.54 8.64 -15.20
N ARG A 31 -7.76 7.73 -15.79
CA ARG A 31 -6.39 8.03 -16.27
C ARG A 31 -6.32 9.18 -17.28
N GLY A 32 -7.35 9.35 -18.10
CA GLY A 32 -7.43 10.46 -19.06
C GLY A 32 -7.75 11.81 -18.45
N GLN A 33 -8.18 11.86 -17.18
CA GLN A 33 -8.59 13.09 -16.48
C GLN A 33 -7.47 13.63 -15.56
N TYR A 34 -6.57 12.73 -15.12
CA TYR A 34 -5.51 13.07 -14.17
C TYR A 34 -4.14 12.73 -14.74
N GLU A 35 -3.25 13.70 -14.69
CA GLU A 35 -1.88 13.56 -15.18
C GLU A 35 -1.05 12.68 -14.23
N ASN A 36 -1.16 12.94 -12.94
CA ASN A 36 -0.45 12.18 -11.90
C ASN A 36 -1.45 11.48 -10.98
N MET A 37 -1.25 10.20 -10.78
CA MET A 37 -2.11 9.37 -9.92
C MET A 37 -1.29 8.58 -8.91
N VAL A 38 -1.65 8.73 -7.64
CA VAL A 38 -1.10 7.94 -6.53
C VAL A 38 -2.25 7.18 -5.86
N ILE A 39 -2.12 5.88 -5.76
CA ILE A 39 -3.14 5.00 -5.20
C ILE A 39 -2.57 4.34 -3.96
N VAL A 40 -3.18 4.57 -2.80
CA VAL A 40 -2.81 3.94 -1.54
C VAL A 40 -3.75 2.78 -1.27
N VAL A 41 -3.22 1.60 -1.00
CA VAL A 41 -4.01 0.39 -0.78
C VAL A 41 -3.78 -0.23 0.59
N GLY A 42 -4.83 -0.79 1.17
CA GLY A 42 -4.79 -1.63 2.35
C GLY A 42 -4.76 -3.12 2.00
N ASN A 43 -4.75 -3.98 3.01
CA ASN A 43 -4.81 -5.44 2.86
C ASN A 43 -6.02 -5.89 2.04
N MET A 44 -5.80 -6.76 1.05
CA MET A 44 -6.84 -7.38 0.26
C MET A 44 -7.32 -8.69 0.89
N GLY A 45 -8.64 -8.84 1.03
CA GLY A 45 -9.31 -10.12 1.34
C GLY A 45 -9.06 -10.66 2.75
N GLN A 46 -7.95 -10.36 3.34
CA GLN A 46 -7.62 -10.69 4.73
C GLN A 46 -7.62 -9.41 5.53
N SER A 47 -8.54 -9.30 6.47
CA SER A 47 -8.48 -8.19 7.42
C SER A 47 -7.20 -8.30 8.25
N THR A 48 -6.74 -7.20 8.80
CA THR A 48 -5.65 -7.22 9.80
C THR A 48 -5.95 -8.25 10.90
N GLY A 49 -7.23 -8.42 11.26
CA GLY A 49 -7.68 -9.43 12.21
C GLY A 49 -7.41 -10.86 11.77
N ASP A 50 -7.57 -11.20 10.49
CA ASP A 50 -7.30 -12.56 9.99
C ASP A 50 -5.81 -12.88 10.04
N LEU A 51 -4.95 -11.94 9.67
CA LEU A 51 -3.49 -12.10 9.78
C LEU A 51 -3.04 -12.25 11.24
N ILE A 52 -3.63 -11.49 12.15
CA ILE A 52 -3.38 -11.65 13.59
C ILE A 52 -3.86 -13.03 14.09
N ALA A 53 -5.03 -13.49 13.62
CA ALA A 53 -5.53 -14.82 13.97
C ALA A 53 -4.58 -15.93 13.49
N MET A 54 -4.11 -15.85 12.24
CA MET A 54 -3.10 -16.78 11.71
C MET A 54 -1.81 -16.77 12.53
N ALA A 55 -1.34 -15.59 12.93
CA ALA A 55 -0.16 -15.47 13.78
C ALA A 55 -0.35 -16.14 15.14
N LYS A 56 -1.55 -16.02 15.74
CA LYS A 56 -1.91 -16.70 17.01
C LYS A 56 -2.00 -18.21 16.87
N GLU A 57 -2.43 -18.72 15.72
CA GLU A 57 -2.42 -20.15 15.43
C GLU A 57 -0.99 -20.68 15.26
N ALA A 58 -0.09 -19.86 14.71
CA ALA A 58 1.32 -20.22 14.53
C ALA A 58 2.10 -20.25 15.86
N GLY A 59 1.72 -19.44 16.86
CA GLY A 59 2.40 -19.41 18.15
C GLY A 59 1.66 -18.60 19.20
N GLN A 60 1.88 -18.93 20.49
CA GLN A 60 1.26 -18.22 21.62
C GLN A 60 1.96 -16.90 21.92
N ASP A 61 3.30 -16.88 21.84
CA ASP A 61 4.12 -15.70 22.02
C ASP A 61 4.55 -15.17 20.64
N ILE A 62 3.81 -14.19 20.13
CA ILE A 62 4.09 -13.64 18.80
C ILE A 62 5.09 -12.50 18.93
N PRO A 63 6.31 -12.63 18.37
CA PRO A 63 7.25 -11.52 18.36
C PRO A 63 6.66 -10.35 17.57
N LYS A 64 6.66 -9.15 18.18
CA LYS A 64 6.07 -7.94 17.58
C LYS A 64 6.61 -7.69 16.16
N ARG A 65 7.94 -7.83 15.97
CA ARG A 65 8.58 -7.65 14.67
C ARG A 65 8.01 -8.59 13.60
N GLU A 66 7.79 -9.87 13.92
CA GLU A 66 7.30 -10.84 12.93
C GLU A 66 5.82 -10.60 12.59
N LEU A 67 5.04 -10.12 13.57
CA LEU A 67 3.67 -9.70 13.31
C LEU A 67 3.64 -8.48 12.37
N GLU A 68 4.50 -7.49 12.59
CA GLU A 68 4.62 -6.31 11.73
C GLU A 68 5.00 -6.71 10.29
N VAL A 69 5.93 -7.64 10.12
CA VAL A 69 6.31 -8.19 8.80
C VAL A 69 5.13 -8.88 8.12
N LEU A 70 4.37 -9.69 8.86
CA LEU A 70 3.19 -10.40 8.34
C LEU A 70 2.12 -9.40 7.86
N LEU A 71 1.84 -8.37 8.65
CA LEU A 71 0.85 -7.34 8.30
C LEU A 71 1.31 -6.53 7.07
N ALA A 72 2.59 -6.18 7.01
CA ALA A 72 3.16 -5.46 5.86
C ALA A 72 3.10 -6.31 4.57
N ALA A 73 3.32 -7.61 4.65
CA ALA A 73 3.25 -8.51 3.49
C ALA A 73 1.86 -8.51 2.83
N GLY A 74 0.79 -8.43 3.61
CA GLY A 74 -0.56 -8.33 3.08
C GLY A 74 -0.83 -7.03 2.31
N GLU A 75 -0.31 -5.91 2.78
CA GLU A 75 -0.39 -4.62 2.07
C GLU A 75 0.40 -4.65 0.74
N GLN A 76 1.59 -5.25 0.76
CA GLN A 76 2.44 -5.42 -0.42
C GLN A 76 1.79 -6.30 -1.48
N GLN A 77 1.13 -7.37 -1.05
CA GLN A 77 0.36 -8.25 -1.94
C GLN A 77 -0.72 -7.44 -2.67
N SER A 78 -1.49 -6.63 -1.94
CA SER A 78 -2.56 -5.81 -2.51
C SER A 78 -2.02 -4.82 -3.56
N ALA A 79 -0.92 -4.12 -3.23
CA ALA A 79 -0.31 -3.14 -4.11
C ALA A 79 0.18 -3.79 -5.43
N SER A 80 0.85 -4.93 -5.32
CA SER A 80 1.36 -5.66 -6.48
C SER A 80 0.23 -6.18 -7.37
N LEU A 81 -0.82 -6.76 -6.78
CA LEU A 81 -1.97 -7.27 -7.54
C LEU A 81 -2.75 -6.16 -8.24
N LEU A 82 -2.89 -4.98 -7.60
CA LEU A 82 -3.55 -3.84 -8.24
C LEU A 82 -2.70 -3.29 -9.40
N ALA A 83 -1.38 -3.19 -9.25
CA ALA A 83 -0.49 -2.78 -10.32
C ALA A 83 -0.55 -3.75 -11.52
N ILE A 84 -0.60 -5.06 -11.27
CA ILE A 84 -0.79 -6.08 -12.31
C ILE A 84 -2.13 -5.88 -13.03
N ALA A 85 -3.22 -5.68 -12.28
CA ALA A 85 -4.55 -5.49 -12.85
C ALA A 85 -4.66 -4.21 -13.70
N LEU A 86 -4.00 -3.13 -13.29
CA LEU A 86 -3.91 -1.88 -14.06
C LEU A 86 -3.12 -2.10 -15.37
N SER A 87 -1.99 -2.79 -15.28
CA SER A 87 -1.17 -3.10 -16.46
C SER A 87 -1.93 -3.96 -17.48
N ASP A 88 -2.71 -4.94 -17.01
CA ASP A 88 -3.60 -5.76 -17.86
C ASP A 88 -4.68 -4.92 -18.58
N MET A 89 -5.04 -3.77 -18.03
CA MET A 89 -5.99 -2.81 -18.61
C MET A 89 -5.30 -1.71 -19.46
N GLY A 90 -4.01 -1.83 -19.74
CA GLY A 90 -3.25 -0.87 -20.54
C GLY A 90 -2.84 0.39 -19.78
N VAL A 91 -2.93 0.39 -18.44
CA VAL A 91 -2.47 1.49 -17.59
C VAL A 91 -1.15 1.09 -16.93
N GLU A 92 -0.06 1.72 -17.32
CA GLU A 92 1.23 1.48 -16.67
C GLU A 92 1.16 1.86 -15.19
N ALA A 93 1.49 0.93 -14.31
CA ALA A 93 1.47 1.11 -12.88
C ALA A 93 2.67 0.44 -12.21
N GLU A 94 3.11 0.99 -11.12
CA GLU A 94 4.23 0.45 -10.35
C GLU A 94 3.90 0.43 -8.86
N SER A 95 4.06 -0.73 -8.24
CA SER A 95 3.87 -0.88 -6.79
C SER A 95 5.06 -0.35 -6.02
N MET A 96 4.80 0.38 -4.95
CA MET A 96 5.79 0.95 -4.05
C MET A 96 5.59 0.37 -2.64
N MET A 97 6.67 -0.10 -2.05
CA MET A 97 6.70 -0.70 -0.72
C MET A 97 7.54 0.16 0.20
N GLY A 98 7.06 0.45 1.40
CA GLY A 98 7.74 1.32 2.36
C GLY A 98 9.07 0.79 2.96
N CYS A 99 9.50 -0.42 2.52
CA CYS A 99 10.69 -1.08 3.08
C CYS A 99 12.04 -0.50 2.61
N LYS A 100 12.07 0.48 1.72
CA LYS A 100 13.29 1.13 1.23
C LYS A 100 13.52 2.53 1.84
N ARG A 101 13.09 2.77 3.07
CA ARG A 101 13.13 4.08 3.74
C ARG A 101 12.31 5.17 3.03
N GLU A 102 11.32 4.79 2.26
CA GLU A 102 10.43 5.73 1.59
C GLU A 102 9.42 6.36 2.58
N ILE A 103 9.09 5.63 3.65
CA ILE A 103 8.24 6.12 4.74
C ILE A 103 8.97 5.90 6.06
N VAL A 104 9.33 6.98 6.72
CA VAL A 104 9.99 6.96 8.03
C VAL A 104 8.95 7.20 9.11
N ALA A 105 8.90 6.31 10.09
CA ALA A 105 8.02 6.41 11.24
C ALA A 105 8.80 6.66 12.53
N HIS A 106 8.22 7.40 13.45
CA HIS A 106 8.75 7.57 14.80
C HIS A 106 7.97 6.71 15.79
N PRO A 107 8.66 5.95 16.67
CA PRO A 107 7.98 5.30 17.78
C PRO A 107 7.45 6.38 18.74
N TYR A 108 6.17 6.38 18.99
CA TYR A 108 5.58 7.21 20.02
C TYR A 108 5.72 6.49 21.38
N PHE A 109 6.32 7.12 22.37
CA PHE A 109 6.71 6.49 23.64
C PHE A 109 5.54 5.99 24.51
N ALA A 110 4.30 6.27 24.17
CA ALA A 110 3.13 5.95 24.98
C ALA A 110 2.10 5.06 24.31
N ASP A 111 2.13 4.91 23.00
CA ASP A 111 1.10 4.18 22.25
C ASP A 111 1.70 3.15 21.29
N GLU A 112 0.95 2.09 21.04
CA GLU A 112 1.33 0.97 20.15
C GLU A 112 1.47 1.36 18.67
N TYR A 113 1.25 2.63 18.32
CA TYR A 113 1.24 3.13 16.93
C TYR A 113 2.39 4.10 16.67
N ALA A 114 3.12 3.84 15.59
CA ALA A 114 4.12 4.77 15.10
C ALA A 114 3.46 5.87 14.25
N ASN A 115 3.88 7.12 14.43
CA ASN A 115 3.47 8.23 13.58
C ASN A 115 4.43 8.39 12.41
N VAL A 116 3.92 8.71 11.23
CA VAL A 116 4.75 9.04 10.07
C VAL A 116 5.50 10.35 10.37
N LYS A 117 6.83 10.30 10.34
CA LYS A 117 7.70 11.45 10.52
C LYS A 117 8.00 12.12 9.19
N GLU A 118 8.35 11.30 8.21
CA GLU A 118 8.80 11.77 6.90
C GLU A 118 8.40 10.75 5.83
N ILE A 119 8.09 11.26 4.65
CA ILE A 119 7.89 10.47 3.43
C ILE A 119 8.91 10.96 2.42
N ASN A 120 9.83 10.09 1.98
CA ASN A 120 10.67 10.38 0.84
C ASN A 120 9.81 10.28 -0.43
N THR A 121 9.56 11.41 -1.05
CA THR A 121 8.72 11.49 -2.25
C THR A 121 9.47 11.24 -3.55
N GLU A 122 10.80 11.10 -3.55
CA GLU A 122 11.60 10.92 -4.76
C GLU A 122 11.10 9.74 -5.59
N ARG A 123 10.87 8.60 -4.96
CA ARG A 123 10.40 7.41 -5.68
C ARG A 123 9.00 7.59 -6.27
N VAL A 124 8.08 8.22 -5.55
CA VAL A 124 6.74 8.56 -6.07
C VAL A 124 6.87 9.48 -7.28
N GLN A 125 7.71 10.51 -7.18
CA GLN A 125 7.96 11.46 -8.26
C GLN A 125 8.56 10.79 -9.50
N GLU A 126 9.51 9.86 -9.34
CA GLU A 126 10.06 9.08 -10.45
C GLU A 126 8.96 8.29 -11.18
N ILE A 127 8.10 7.58 -10.44
CA ILE A 127 7.03 6.77 -11.01
C ILE A 127 6.03 7.63 -11.79
N ILE A 128 5.52 8.70 -11.19
CA ILE A 128 4.53 9.57 -11.84
C ILE A 128 5.14 10.37 -13.00
N SER A 129 6.40 10.79 -12.90
CA SER A 129 7.11 11.49 -13.99
C SER A 129 7.38 10.57 -15.19
N ALA A 130 7.47 9.26 -14.96
CA ALA A 130 7.51 8.25 -16.02
C ALA A 130 6.12 7.96 -16.64
N GLY A 131 5.08 8.70 -16.26
CA GLY A 131 3.72 8.52 -16.75
C GLY A 131 2.98 7.33 -16.14
N LYS A 132 3.51 6.71 -15.09
CA LYS A 132 2.91 5.55 -14.43
C LYS A 132 2.01 5.96 -13.25
N VAL A 133 1.09 5.07 -12.88
CA VAL A 133 0.34 5.15 -11.64
C VAL A 133 1.19 4.58 -10.50
N ALA A 134 1.44 5.36 -9.45
CA ALA A 134 2.11 4.88 -8.26
C ALA A 134 1.10 4.17 -7.34
N VAL A 135 1.31 2.87 -7.07
CA VAL A 135 0.47 2.09 -6.16
C VAL A 135 1.24 1.84 -4.87
N VAL A 136 0.86 2.55 -3.82
CA VAL A 136 1.56 2.56 -2.53
C VAL A 136 0.90 1.59 -1.56
N ALA A 137 1.69 0.66 -1.02
CA ALA A 137 1.26 -0.17 0.09
C ALA A 137 1.09 0.70 1.35
N GLY A 138 -0.08 0.64 1.98
CA GLY A 138 -0.37 1.36 3.22
C GLY A 138 0.31 0.74 4.44
N PHE A 139 0.09 1.34 5.60
CA PHE A 139 0.51 0.80 6.90
C PHE A 139 1.99 0.35 6.99
N GLN A 140 2.88 1.04 6.32
CA GLN A 140 4.31 0.73 6.30
C GLN A 140 5.13 1.95 6.67
N GLY A 141 6.16 1.73 7.50
CA GLY A 141 7.14 2.72 7.85
C GLY A 141 8.34 2.03 8.48
N ILE A 142 9.51 2.63 8.34
CA ILE A 142 10.74 2.15 8.97
C ILE A 142 11.01 3.03 10.18
N ASP A 143 11.23 2.40 11.33
CA ASP A 143 11.76 3.05 12.53
C ASP A 143 13.25 3.29 12.35
N GLU A 144 13.68 4.54 12.47
CA GLU A 144 15.11 4.93 12.36
C GLU A 144 16.02 4.29 13.40
N THR A 145 15.45 3.73 14.47
CA THR A 145 16.21 3.15 15.59
C THR A 145 16.45 1.65 15.46
N LYS A 146 15.96 1.01 14.39
CA LYS A 146 16.08 -0.45 14.17
C LYS A 146 16.78 -0.81 12.88
#